data_2d5f84a2449b2029db6b4286936ea7c1
#
_entry.id   2d5f84a2449b2029db6b4286936ea7c1
#
_cell.length_a   1.000
_cell.length_b   1.000
_cell.length_c   1.000
_cell.angle_alpha   90.00
_cell.angle_beta   90.00
_cell.angle_gamma   90.00
#
_symmetry.space_group_name_H-M   'P 1'
#
loop_
_entity.id
_entity.type
_entity.pdbx_description
1 polymer ?
#
loop_
_entity_poly.entity_id
_entity_poly.type
_entity_poly.pdbx_seq_one_letter_code
_entity_poly.pdbx_strand_id
1 'polypeptide(L)'
;MTADASVFGTLARGSRAALERVANLGDGVTAAVWRNEHDEAHYSQPGHHTLSVYLQGGYTTHRQDLPNLFGAPGRVCMLPAEHESAWVIEQPMRFVHLYF
;
A
#
# COMPACT_ATOMS: atom_id res chain seq x y z
N MET A 1 19.03 1.14 16.16
CA MET A 1 17.86 0.39 15.64
C MET A 1 17.40 1.03 14.36
N THR A 2 17.34 0.29 13.29
CA THR A 2 16.85 0.80 12.02
C THR A 2 15.31 0.76 12.01
N ALA A 3 14.72 1.82 11.45
CA ALA A 3 13.27 1.84 11.26
C ALA A 3 12.87 0.76 10.23
N ASP A 4 11.69 0.17 10.43
CA ASP A 4 11.13 -0.78 9.49
C ASP A 4 10.64 -0.02 8.25
N ALA A 5 11.37 -0.16 7.14
CA ALA A 5 11.05 0.50 5.87
C ALA A 5 10.09 -0.32 5.00
N SER A 6 9.63 -1.49 5.47
CA SER A 6 8.68 -2.31 4.72
C SER A 6 7.38 -1.54 4.47
N VAL A 7 6.66 -1.93 3.42
CA VAL A 7 5.36 -1.33 3.13
C VAL A 7 4.41 -1.55 4.30
N PHE A 8 4.37 -2.76 4.85
CA PHE A 8 3.54 -3.06 6.02
C PHE A 8 3.88 -2.15 7.21
N GLY A 9 5.17 -2.05 7.55
CA GLY A 9 5.62 -1.24 8.68
C GLY A 9 5.31 0.25 8.48
N THR A 10 5.49 0.75 7.26
CA THR A 10 5.19 2.15 6.93
C THR A 10 3.70 2.44 7.14
N LEU A 11 2.81 1.56 6.66
CA LEU A 11 1.37 1.74 6.86
C LEU A 11 0.98 1.61 8.34
N ALA A 12 1.55 0.63 9.04
CA ALA A 12 1.18 0.37 10.43
C ALA A 12 1.61 1.48 11.39
N ARG A 13 2.72 2.15 11.13
CA ARG A 13 3.33 3.10 12.07
C ARG A 13 3.37 4.53 11.57
N GLY A 14 3.49 4.72 10.26
CA GLY A 14 3.71 6.04 9.65
C GLY A 14 2.51 6.61 8.93
N SER A 15 1.36 5.96 8.96
CA SER A 15 0.19 6.41 8.23
C SER A 15 -1.08 6.24 9.06
N ARG A 16 -2.20 6.70 8.50
CA ARG A 16 -3.54 6.56 9.11
C ARG A 16 -4.22 5.26 8.72
N ALA A 17 -3.53 4.42 7.96
CA ALA A 17 -4.09 3.14 7.51
C ALA A 17 -4.43 2.24 8.69
N ALA A 18 -5.58 1.58 8.61
CA ALA A 18 -6.03 0.61 9.59
C ALA A 18 -5.95 -0.80 9.01
N LEU A 19 -5.26 -1.68 9.72
CA LEU A 19 -5.14 -3.08 9.32
C LEU A 19 -6.42 -3.82 9.69
N GLU A 20 -7.06 -4.42 8.70
CA GLU A 20 -8.28 -5.20 8.91
C GLU A 20 -8.00 -6.70 9.06
N ARG A 21 -7.09 -7.22 8.25
CA ARG A 21 -6.71 -8.64 8.28
C ARG A 21 -5.28 -8.80 7.83
N VAL A 22 -4.62 -9.84 8.34
CA VAL A 22 -3.31 -10.25 7.87
C VAL A 22 -3.25 -11.78 7.87
N ALA A 23 -2.62 -12.36 6.87
CA ALA A 23 -2.47 -13.80 6.74
C ALA A 23 -1.11 -14.15 6.14
N ASN A 24 -0.43 -15.12 6.74
CA ASN A 24 0.78 -15.69 6.16
C ASN A 24 0.33 -16.81 5.21
N LEU A 25 0.65 -16.67 3.93
CA LEU A 25 0.25 -17.62 2.89
C LEU A 25 1.31 -18.70 2.64
N GLY A 26 2.41 -18.68 3.39
CA GLY A 26 3.53 -19.58 3.16
C GLY A 26 4.47 -19.07 2.08
N ASP A 27 5.63 -19.75 1.92
CA ASP A 27 6.62 -19.45 0.89
C ASP A 27 7.08 -17.98 0.85
N GLY A 28 7.07 -17.32 2.03
CA GLY A 28 7.50 -15.93 2.12
C GLY A 28 6.47 -14.91 1.67
N VAL A 29 5.21 -15.32 1.43
CA VAL A 29 4.15 -14.42 1.00
C VAL A 29 3.20 -14.13 2.15
N THR A 30 2.96 -12.84 2.38
CA THR A 30 1.99 -12.37 3.39
C THR A 30 0.96 -11.49 2.71
N ALA A 31 -0.31 -11.68 3.08
CA ALA A 31 -1.41 -10.86 2.60
C ALA A 31 -1.94 -9.98 3.74
N ALA A 32 -2.28 -8.74 3.43
CA ALA A 32 -2.87 -7.83 4.40
C ALA A 32 -3.99 -7.02 3.75
N VAL A 33 -5.10 -6.86 4.47
CA VAL A 33 -6.20 -6.00 4.03
C VAL A 33 -6.16 -4.73 4.86
N TRP A 34 -6.13 -3.61 4.17
CA TRP A 34 -6.01 -2.28 4.77
C TRP A 34 -7.21 -1.41 4.40
N ARG A 35 -7.48 -0.47 5.27
CA ARG A 35 -8.42 0.62 5.05
C ARG A 35 -7.71 1.93 5.31
N ASN A 36 -7.92 2.94 4.45
CA ASN A 36 -7.27 4.24 4.61
C ASN A 36 -8.14 5.35 4.05
N GLU A 37 -7.92 6.58 4.52
CA GLU A 37 -8.56 7.80 4.03
C GLU A 37 -7.79 9.03 4.50
N HIS A 38 -7.83 10.10 3.70
CA HIS A 38 -7.21 11.39 4.03
C HIS A 38 -5.77 11.24 4.50
N ASP A 39 -4.94 10.58 3.70
CA ASP A 39 -3.59 10.24 4.10
C ASP A 39 -2.61 10.36 2.95
N GLU A 40 -1.35 10.38 3.30
CA GLU A 40 -0.24 10.24 2.37
C GLU A 40 0.66 9.12 2.87
N ALA A 41 1.15 8.30 1.96
CA ALA A 41 2.06 7.22 2.29
C ALA A 41 3.31 7.34 1.44
N HIS A 42 4.47 7.23 2.06
CA HIS A 42 5.75 7.31 1.38
C HIS A 42 6.56 6.04 1.67
N TYR A 43 6.88 5.31 0.61
CA TYR A 43 7.68 4.11 0.70
C TYR A 43 9.05 4.37 0.10
N SER A 44 10.11 4.08 0.86
CA SER A 44 11.49 4.31 0.44
C SER A 44 12.24 2.98 0.52
N GLN A 45 12.49 2.38 -0.64
CA GLN A 45 13.25 1.15 -0.77
C GLN A 45 12.83 0.09 0.26
N PRO A 46 11.57 -0.40 0.19
CA PRO A 46 11.02 -1.25 1.26
C PRO A 46 11.70 -2.62 1.41
N GLY A 47 12.49 -3.06 0.43
CA GLY A 47 13.24 -4.30 0.53
C GLY A 47 12.45 -5.56 0.19
N HIS A 48 11.22 -5.40 -0.26
CA HIS A 48 10.35 -6.49 -0.72
C HIS A 48 9.38 -5.94 -1.75
N HIS A 49 8.79 -6.82 -2.53
CA HIS A 49 7.77 -6.43 -3.50
C HIS A 49 6.40 -6.40 -2.85
N THR A 50 5.55 -5.50 -3.34
CA THR A 50 4.16 -5.42 -2.92
C THR A 50 3.27 -5.36 -4.15
N LEU A 51 2.29 -6.27 -4.22
CA LEU A 51 1.21 -6.19 -5.19
C LEU A 51 0.00 -5.62 -4.47
N SER A 52 -0.49 -4.48 -4.92
CA SER A 52 -1.64 -3.80 -4.33
C SER A 52 -2.86 -3.98 -5.22
N VAL A 53 -3.96 -4.46 -4.64
CA VAL A 53 -5.22 -4.64 -5.36
C VAL A 53 -6.29 -3.82 -4.65
N TYR A 54 -6.96 -2.95 -5.40
CA TYR A 54 -8.02 -2.11 -4.86
C TYR A 54 -9.30 -2.92 -4.73
N LEU A 55 -9.88 -2.93 -3.54
CA LEU A 55 -11.13 -3.65 -3.25
C LEU A 55 -12.35 -2.73 -3.29
N GLN A 56 -12.25 -1.55 -2.68
CA GLN A 56 -13.32 -0.57 -2.62
C GLN A 56 -12.72 0.82 -2.68
N GLY A 57 -13.34 1.71 -3.43
CA GLY A 57 -12.87 3.08 -3.57
C GLY A 57 -11.57 3.18 -4.35
N GLY A 58 -10.76 4.18 -4.03
CA GLY A 58 -9.47 4.41 -4.67
C GLY A 58 -9.55 5.33 -5.89
N TYR A 59 -10.72 5.86 -6.22
CA TYR A 59 -10.91 6.67 -7.43
C TYR A 59 -10.12 7.98 -7.40
N THR A 60 -9.72 8.45 -6.23
CA THR A 60 -8.89 9.65 -6.07
C THR A 60 -7.47 9.31 -5.62
N THR A 61 -7.18 8.03 -5.37
CA THR A 61 -5.86 7.58 -4.95
C THR A 61 -4.91 7.57 -6.14
N HIS A 62 -3.74 8.17 -5.97
CA HIS A 62 -2.75 8.25 -7.03
C HIS A 62 -1.34 8.34 -6.46
N ARG A 63 -0.36 7.94 -7.25
CA ARG A 63 1.04 8.16 -6.96
C ARG A 63 1.39 9.61 -7.34
N GLN A 64 2.15 10.30 -6.48
CA GLN A 64 2.42 11.74 -6.66
C GLN A 64 3.07 12.07 -8.01
N ASP A 65 3.91 11.20 -8.55
CA ASP A 65 4.57 11.42 -9.83
C ASP A 65 3.70 11.02 -11.04
N LEU A 66 2.51 10.47 -10.79
CA LEU A 66 1.55 10.07 -11.82
C LEU A 66 0.15 10.59 -11.46
N PRO A 67 -0.04 11.91 -11.37
CA PRO A 67 -1.25 12.49 -10.78
C PRO A 67 -2.53 12.27 -11.58
N ASN A 68 -2.42 11.80 -12.83
CA ASN A 68 -3.58 11.52 -13.68
C ASN A 68 -3.94 10.04 -13.75
N LEU A 69 -3.24 9.19 -13.02
CA LEU A 69 -3.51 7.74 -12.97
C LEU A 69 -4.09 7.38 -11.61
N PHE A 70 -5.41 7.23 -11.58
CA PHE A 70 -6.15 6.95 -10.35
C PHE A 70 -6.44 5.45 -10.22
N GLY A 71 -6.71 5.02 -8.98
CA GLY A 71 -7.18 3.68 -8.71
C GLY A 71 -8.65 3.48 -9.04
N ALA A 72 -9.10 2.28 -8.88
CA ALA A 72 -10.51 1.87 -8.93
C ALA A 72 -10.59 0.43 -8.45
N PRO A 73 -11.75 -0.04 -7.97
CA PRO A 73 -11.89 -1.44 -7.58
C PRO A 73 -11.46 -2.38 -8.70
N GLY A 74 -10.65 -3.39 -8.36
CA GLY A 74 -10.11 -4.36 -9.30
C GLY A 74 -8.82 -3.93 -9.99
N ARG A 75 -8.40 -2.68 -9.84
CA ARG A 75 -7.10 -2.24 -10.37
C ARG A 75 -5.96 -2.78 -9.51
N VAL A 76 -4.83 -2.99 -10.15
CA VAL A 76 -3.64 -3.58 -9.55
C VAL A 76 -2.46 -2.62 -9.74
N CYS A 77 -1.65 -2.51 -8.70
CA CYS A 77 -0.44 -1.70 -8.73
C CYS A 77 0.71 -2.49 -8.12
N MET A 78 1.87 -2.46 -8.76
CA MET A 78 3.09 -3.10 -8.25
C MET A 78 3.99 -2.05 -7.59
N LEU A 79 4.46 -2.35 -6.38
CA LEU A 79 5.47 -1.57 -5.68
C LEU A 79 6.75 -2.41 -5.58
N PRO A 80 7.71 -2.23 -6.50
CA PRO A 80 8.95 -3.01 -6.47
C PRO A 80 9.81 -2.71 -5.25
N ALA A 81 10.59 -3.70 -4.83
CA ALA A 81 11.39 -3.67 -3.61
C ALA A 81 12.36 -2.48 -3.52
N GLU A 82 12.86 -2.04 -4.66
CA GLU A 82 13.92 -1.02 -4.74
C GLU A 82 13.40 0.37 -5.06
N HIS A 83 12.10 0.51 -5.28
CA HIS A 83 11.52 1.78 -5.70
C HIS A 83 11.06 2.62 -4.54
N GLU A 84 11.20 3.92 -4.72
CA GLU A 84 10.62 4.92 -3.86
C GLU A 84 9.33 5.39 -4.50
N SER A 85 8.27 5.54 -3.71
CA SER A 85 7.00 6.06 -4.21
C SER A 85 6.25 6.77 -3.11
N ALA A 86 5.54 7.82 -3.48
CA ALA A 86 4.68 8.58 -2.58
C ALA A 86 3.27 8.61 -3.13
N TRP A 87 2.30 8.35 -2.26
CA TRP A 87 0.91 8.14 -2.62
C TRP A 87 0.01 9.10 -1.87
N VAL A 88 -1.04 9.56 -2.54
CA VAL A 88 -2.08 10.41 -1.96
C VAL A 88 -3.38 9.63 -1.93
N ILE A 89 -3.98 9.53 -0.76
CA ILE A 89 -5.26 8.86 -0.53
C ILE A 89 -6.22 9.92 0.02
N GLU A 90 -7.17 10.39 -0.79
CA GLU A 90 -8.10 11.42 -0.37
C GLU A 90 -9.39 10.84 0.18
N GLN A 91 -10.06 9.99 -0.60
CA GLN A 91 -11.33 9.38 -0.24
C GLN A 91 -11.12 8.02 0.43
N PRO A 92 -12.08 7.55 1.23
CA PRO A 92 -11.96 6.22 1.84
C PRO A 92 -11.76 5.12 0.81
N MET A 93 -10.86 4.18 1.13
CA MET A 93 -10.60 3.04 0.27
C MET A 93 -10.23 1.82 1.10
N ARG A 94 -10.46 0.63 0.52
CA ARG A 94 -9.96 -0.64 1.02
C ARG A 94 -9.12 -1.29 -0.06
N PHE A 95 -8.04 -1.90 0.35
CA PHE A 95 -7.10 -2.53 -0.59
C PHE A 95 -6.43 -3.73 0.08
N VAL A 96 -6.03 -4.69 -0.74
CA VAL A 96 -5.23 -5.81 -0.27
C VAL A 96 -3.81 -5.66 -0.81
N HIS A 97 -2.83 -5.94 0.06
CA HIS A 97 -1.44 -6.03 -0.30
C HIS A 97 -0.98 -7.48 -0.21
N LEU A 98 -0.20 -7.92 -1.20
CA LEU A 98 0.57 -9.14 -1.14
C LEU A 98 2.03 -8.76 -1.06
N TYR A 99 2.71 -9.16 0.00
CA TYR A 99 4.13 -8.87 0.23
C TYR A 99 4.97 -10.11 -0.09
N PHE A 100 6.02 -9.93 -0.90
CA PHE A 100 6.88 -11.05 -1.30
C PHE A 100 8.29 -10.64 -1.73
#